data_508e456e0a072305b6b759ceb655dcf6
#
_entry.id   508e456e0a072305b6b759ceb655dcf6
#
_cell.length_a   1.000
_cell.length_b   1.000
_cell.length_c   1.000
_cell.angle_alpha   90.00
_cell.angle_beta   90.00
_cell.angle_gamma   90.00
#
_symmetry.space_group_name_H-M   'P 1'
#
loop_
_entity.id
_entity.type
_entity.pdbx_description
1 polymer ?
#
loop_
_entity_poly.entity_id
_entity_poly.type
_entity_poly.pdbx_seq_one_letter_code
_entity_poly.pdbx_strand_id
1 'polypeptide(L)'
;DAGTVYGDSIIGTLGIYDSRQYDGTFADGSSRAANHDLCDHVLSSICNDIRTLYEPKWTRRGMWDSRYFEAWSPRVPAMLLELLSHENFADMRYGLDPRFHFTVGRSVYKGILKFLSDQYGYDYVVQPLPVEHFAAVLNDKRQVELSWQPVDDPLEPTAKAEKYIVYKRVGNGSFDNGTVVKKTRCVMDVPADEVVSFKIAALNQGGESFPSEILSVGIASASTAKPVLVVNGFDRTGAPDDFRSNDDEQAGVLADDDNGVPYKQMISYVGKMKEFRRAIPWTDDDAAGYGDSYGNYEKLVIKGNTFDYPALHGQSILKAGYSFVSVSKAALADHAYMNADLYSAVDIILGKEKQSKMGRIGAVKGFDFKSFDQTMQQAITDYCKAGGRVFVSGSYVATDIFQNPLVKAEDADKKFAREILKYEWRDDKAACEGAIKTVASPLTEERADYSYYNKPNEESYVVESPDAIVPADPAAYTCFRYSENNLPAGV
;
A
#
# COMPACT_ATOMS: atom_id res chain seq x y z
N ASP A 1 -10.62 15.90 -15.38
CA ASP A 1 -11.36 16.32 -16.57
C ASP A 1 -12.82 15.91 -16.43
N ALA A 2 -13.70 16.91 -16.39
CA ALA A 2 -15.15 16.73 -16.37
C ALA A 2 -15.69 17.04 -17.77
N GLY A 3 -16.71 16.35 -18.22
CA GLY A 3 -17.44 16.73 -19.41
C GLY A 3 -17.17 15.93 -20.68
N THR A 4 -16.50 14.79 -20.58
CA THR A 4 -16.32 13.91 -21.72
C THR A 4 -16.55 12.45 -21.34
N VAL A 5 -17.76 11.99 -21.58
CA VAL A 5 -18.14 10.60 -21.36
C VAL A 5 -17.82 9.77 -22.59
N TYR A 6 -16.82 8.91 -22.50
CA TYR A 6 -16.43 7.98 -23.60
C TYR A 6 -16.75 6.53 -23.28
N GLY A 7 -17.70 6.29 -22.40
CA GLY A 7 -17.98 4.96 -21.91
C GLY A 7 -16.78 4.42 -21.11
N ASP A 8 -16.40 3.16 -21.33
CA ASP A 8 -15.26 2.54 -20.66
C ASP A 8 -13.98 2.53 -21.52
N SER A 9 -13.84 3.47 -22.43
CA SER A 9 -12.62 3.63 -23.22
C SER A 9 -11.64 4.50 -22.47
N ILE A 10 -10.37 4.13 -22.48
CA ILE A 10 -9.30 4.96 -21.93
C ILE A 10 -9.24 6.30 -22.66
N ILE A 11 -9.40 7.39 -21.94
CA ILE A 11 -9.30 8.74 -22.49
C ILE A 11 -7.83 9.17 -22.54
N GLY A 12 -7.08 8.91 -21.48
CA GLY A 12 -5.66 9.26 -21.38
C GLY A 12 -5.42 10.70 -20.94
N THR A 13 -4.23 11.22 -21.22
CA THR A 13 -3.72 12.45 -20.61
C THR A 13 -3.66 13.61 -21.62
N LEU A 14 -4.14 14.79 -21.19
CA LEU A 14 -4.08 16.06 -21.91
C LEU A 14 -3.24 17.06 -21.13
N GLY A 15 -2.42 17.83 -21.83
CA GLY A 15 -1.74 18.99 -21.29
C GLY A 15 -2.24 20.28 -21.91
N ILE A 16 -2.37 21.33 -21.12
CA ILE A 16 -2.77 22.65 -21.56
C ILE A 16 -1.68 23.64 -21.14
N TYR A 17 -1.24 24.47 -22.06
CA TYR A 17 -0.25 25.52 -21.83
C TYR A 17 -0.68 26.81 -22.53
N ASP A 18 -0.07 27.93 -22.19
CA ASP A 18 -0.25 29.20 -22.92
C ASP A 18 1.09 29.77 -23.32
N SER A 19 1.29 29.91 -24.62
CA SER A 19 2.51 30.50 -25.20
C SER A 19 2.35 31.96 -25.62
N ARG A 20 1.14 32.50 -25.61
CA ARG A 20 0.80 33.78 -26.28
C ARG A 20 0.58 34.97 -25.34
N GLN A 21 0.25 34.69 -24.07
CA GLN A 21 -0.03 35.76 -23.10
C GLN A 21 1.20 36.65 -22.91
N TYR A 22 0.98 37.96 -22.72
CA TYR A 22 2.02 38.97 -22.58
C TYR A 22 3.03 38.98 -23.74
N ASP A 23 2.52 38.97 -24.97
CA ASP A 23 3.32 38.90 -26.19
C ASP A 23 4.31 37.74 -26.26
N GLY A 24 3.94 36.63 -25.63
CA GLY A 24 4.73 35.39 -25.60
C GLY A 24 5.96 35.44 -24.70
N THR A 25 6.03 36.36 -23.74
CA THR A 25 7.19 36.53 -22.86
C THR A 25 6.82 36.56 -21.39
N PHE A 26 7.73 36.15 -20.53
CA PHE A 26 7.68 36.36 -19.11
C PHE A 26 8.24 37.75 -18.74
N ALA A 27 8.05 38.17 -17.48
CA ALA A 27 8.52 39.48 -17.01
C ALA A 27 10.04 39.66 -17.06
N ASP A 28 10.80 38.58 -17.05
CA ASP A 28 12.27 38.55 -17.19
C ASP A 28 12.73 38.56 -18.66
N GLY A 29 11.81 38.61 -19.61
CA GLY A 29 12.07 38.59 -21.04
C GLY A 29 12.26 37.20 -21.66
N SER A 30 12.20 36.14 -20.87
CA SER A 30 12.27 34.77 -21.40
C SER A 30 10.99 34.38 -22.15
N SER A 31 11.09 33.43 -23.07
CA SER A 31 9.98 33.01 -23.93
C SER A 31 8.99 32.10 -23.19
N ARG A 32 7.69 32.34 -23.36
CA ARG A 32 6.63 31.43 -22.92
C ARG A 32 6.55 30.15 -23.76
N ALA A 33 7.35 29.98 -24.79
CA ALA A 33 7.53 28.68 -25.43
C ALA A 33 8.01 27.60 -24.44
N ALA A 34 8.69 27.98 -23.35
CA ALA A 34 9.05 27.10 -22.26
C ALA A 34 7.83 26.40 -21.61
N ASN A 35 6.62 26.99 -21.69
CA ASN A 35 5.38 26.31 -21.22
C ASN A 35 5.06 25.10 -22.10
N HIS A 36 5.24 25.20 -23.42
CA HIS A 36 5.09 24.07 -24.34
C HIS A 36 6.10 22.98 -24.02
N ASP A 37 7.36 23.31 -23.82
CA ASP A 37 8.43 22.34 -23.60
C ASP A 37 8.25 21.62 -22.28
N LEU A 38 7.86 22.31 -21.20
CA LEU A 38 7.48 21.71 -19.93
C LEU A 38 6.32 20.72 -20.11
N CYS A 39 5.27 21.14 -20.81
CA CYS A 39 4.10 20.32 -21.09
C CYS A 39 4.47 19.06 -21.87
N ASP A 40 5.33 19.17 -22.89
CA ASP A 40 5.78 18.03 -23.69
C ASP A 40 6.58 17.02 -22.88
N HIS A 41 7.54 17.48 -22.07
CA HIS A 41 8.34 16.60 -21.20
C HIS A 41 7.48 15.86 -20.17
N VAL A 42 6.55 16.56 -19.52
CA VAL A 42 5.67 15.97 -18.51
C VAL A 42 4.73 14.94 -19.14
N LEU A 43 4.04 15.29 -20.23
CA LEU A 43 3.13 14.36 -20.91
C LEU A 43 3.86 13.15 -21.47
N SER A 44 5.04 13.34 -22.05
CA SER A 44 5.85 12.24 -22.61
C SER A 44 6.27 11.28 -21.51
N SER A 45 6.71 11.79 -20.35
CA SER A 45 7.09 10.96 -19.21
C SER A 45 5.88 10.17 -18.66
N ILE A 46 4.74 10.83 -18.46
CA ILE A 46 3.51 10.16 -17.98
C ILE A 46 3.07 9.08 -18.96
N CYS A 47 2.91 9.41 -20.23
CA CYS A 47 2.41 8.46 -21.22
C CYS A 47 3.34 7.26 -21.41
N ASN A 48 4.65 7.47 -21.40
CA ASN A 48 5.62 6.37 -21.54
C ASN A 48 5.59 5.43 -20.34
N ASP A 49 5.57 5.98 -19.13
CA ASP A 49 5.55 5.18 -17.90
C ASP A 49 4.24 4.40 -17.76
N ILE A 50 3.09 5.04 -17.99
CA ILE A 50 1.79 4.38 -17.92
C ILE A 50 1.66 3.29 -18.99
N ARG A 51 2.12 3.54 -20.21
CA ARG A 51 2.10 2.52 -21.27
C ARG A 51 2.94 1.31 -20.93
N THR A 52 4.03 1.51 -20.25
CA THR A 52 4.95 0.43 -19.88
C THR A 52 4.42 -0.39 -18.71
N LEU A 53 3.92 0.27 -17.65
CA LEU A 53 3.59 -0.39 -16.39
C LEU A 53 2.12 -0.81 -16.29
N TYR A 54 1.20 -0.06 -16.89
CA TYR A 54 -0.25 -0.23 -16.69
C TYR A 54 -1.02 -0.54 -17.96
N GLU A 55 -1.08 0.42 -18.91
CA GLU A 55 -1.97 0.36 -20.07
C GLU A 55 -1.23 0.73 -21.36
N PRO A 56 -0.82 -0.25 -22.18
CA PRO A 56 -0.09 0.01 -23.44
C PRO A 56 -0.80 0.94 -24.42
N LYS A 57 -2.13 1.04 -24.31
CA LYS A 57 -2.97 1.88 -25.15
C LYS A 57 -3.26 3.24 -24.54
N TRP A 58 -2.57 3.62 -23.46
CA TRP A 58 -2.77 4.94 -22.85
C TRP A 58 -2.54 6.06 -23.86
N THR A 59 -3.50 6.93 -23.98
CA THR A 59 -3.51 7.96 -25.03
C THR A 59 -2.83 9.24 -24.56
N ARG A 60 -1.88 9.74 -25.34
CA ARG A 60 -1.49 11.14 -25.28
C ARG A 60 -2.56 11.92 -26.04
N ARG A 61 -3.53 12.43 -25.31
CA ARG A 61 -4.76 13.01 -25.85
C ARG A 61 -4.52 14.30 -26.63
N GLY A 62 -3.56 15.11 -26.18
CA GLY A 62 -3.15 16.31 -26.88
C GLY A 62 -2.34 17.27 -26.02
N MET A 63 -1.90 18.35 -26.70
CA MET A 63 -1.31 19.54 -26.10
C MET A 63 -2.06 20.75 -26.66
N TRP A 64 -2.75 21.48 -25.79
CA TRP A 64 -3.55 22.63 -26.22
C TRP A 64 -2.88 23.95 -25.82
N ASP A 65 -2.59 24.80 -26.78
CA ASP A 65 -2.22 26.19 -26.54
C ASP A 65 -3.48 27.02 -26.29
N SER A 66 -3.88 27.11 -25.03
CA SER A 66 -5.16 27.68 -24.61
C SER A 66 -5.04 28.47 -23.32
N ARG A 67 -5.84 29.55 -23.25
CA ARG A 67 -5.79 30.52 -22.16
C ARG A 67 -6.60 30.03 -20.95
N TYR A 68 -6.07 29.05 -20.23
CA TYR A 68 -6.54 28.66 -18.91
C TYR A 68 -5.77 29.42 -17.84
N PHE A 69 -6.41 29.77 -16.72
CA PHE A 69 -5.81 30.61 -15.68
C PHE A 69 -4.51 30.00 -15.15
N GLU A 70 -4.51 28.70 -14.89
CA GLU A 70 -3.39 27.93 -14.38
C GLU A 70 -2.21 27.87 -15.37
N ALA A 71 -2.48 27.97 -16.66
CA ALA A 71 -1.47 27.94 -17.71
C ALA A 71 -0.86 29.31 -18.02
N TRP A 72 -1.67 30.40 -17.97
CA TRP A 72 -1.18 31.72 -18.35
C TRP A 72 -0.77 32.63 -17.19
N SER A 73 -1.41 32.47 -16.00
CA SER A 73 -1.20 33.38 -14.87
C SER A 73 0.17 33.25 -14.17
N PRO A 74 0.80 32.03 -14.08
CA PRO A 74 2.11 31.92 -13.47
C PRO A 74 3.20 32.76 -14.16
N ARG A 75 4.15 33.22 -13.34
CA ARG A 75 5.31 34.00 -13.81
C ARG A 75 6.54 33.18 -14.15
N VAL A 76 6.38 31.88 -14.12
CA VAL A 76 7.37 30.84 -14.45
C VAL A 76 6.73 29.85 -15.41
N PRO A 77 7.52 29.00 -16.11
CA PRO A 77 6.96 27.95 -16.96
C PRO A 77 5.92 27.11 -16.22
N ALA A 78 4.75 26.97 -16.83
CA ALA A 78 3.57 26.34 -16.24
C ALA A 78 2.74 25.60 -17.28
N MET A 79 2.00 24.59 -16.79
CA MET A 79 1.02 23.85 -17.57
C MET A 79 -0.14 23.43 -16.67
N LEU A 80 -1.30 23.16 -17.26
CA LEU A 80 -2.40 22.46 -16.63
C LEU A 80 -2.39 21.01 -17.12
N LEU A 81 -2.39 20.06 -16.19
CA LEU A 81 -2.41 18.64 -16.47
C LEU A 81 -3.83 18.08 -16.23
N GLU A 82 -4.45 17.58 -17.27
CA GLU A 82 -5.66 16.78 -17.19
C GLU A 82 -5.28 15.29 -17.35
N LEU A 83 -5.01 14.64 -16.22
CA LEU A 83 -4.43 13.31 -16.20
C LEU A 83 -5.36 12.24 -16.78
N LEU A 84 -6.65 12.32 -16.41
CA LEU A 84 -7.70 11.37 -16.76
C LEU A 84 -9.08 12.03 -16.59
N SER A 85 -10.14 11.33 -17.00
CA SER A 85 -11.51 11.82 -16.79
C SER A 85 -12.17 11.10 -15.63
N HIS A 86 -12.66 11.87 -14.64
CA HIS A 86 -13.39 11.31 -13.50
C HIS A 86 -14.80 10.80 -13.89
N GLU A 87 -15.30 11.16 -15.06
CA GLU A 87 -16.54 10.64 -15.64
C GLU A 87 -16.35 9.33 -16.42
N ASN A 88 -15.15 8.80 -16.48
CA ASN A 88 -14.83 7.58 -17.21
C ASN A 88 -14.36 6.49 -16.25
N PHE A 89 -15.14 5.42 -16.16
CA PHE A 89 -14.82 4.33 -15.23
C PHE A 89 -13.49 3.63 -15.54
N ALA A 90 -13.12 3.50 -16.81
CA ALA A 90 -11.86 2.89 -17.20
C ALA A 90 -10.65 3.73 -16.76
N ASP A 91 -10.75 5.06 -16.85
CA ASP A 91 -9.73 5.98 -16.35
C ASP A 91 -9.71 5.99 -14.81
N MET A 92 -10.90 6.07 -14.19
CA MET A 92 -11.03 6.16 -12.73
C MET A 92 -10.57 4.91 -12.00
N ARG A 93 -10.64 3.76 -12.63
CA ARG A 93 -10.08 2.55 -12.07
C ARG A 93 -8.57 2.66 -11.83
N TYR A 94 -7.84 3.32 -12.72
CA TYR A 94 -6.45 3.69 -12.48
C TYR A 94 -6.33 4.85 -11.49
N GLY A 95 -7.18 5.86 -11.64
CA GLY A 95 -7.20 7.05 -10.77
C GLY A 95 -7.45 6.74 -9.28
N LEU A 96 -8.08 5.61 -8.96
CA LEU A 96 -8.31 5.16 -7.61
C LEU A 96 -7.16 4.29 -7.05
N ASP A 97 -6.21 3.84 -7.88
CA ASP A 97 -5.10 2.99 -7.45
C ASP A 97 -3.94 3.84 -6.89
N PRO A 98 -3.60 3.72 -5.60
CA PRO A 98 -2.50 4.47 -4.98
C PRO A 98 -1.14 4.25 -5.65
N ARG A 99 -0.90 3.10 -6.26
CA ARG A 99 0.35 2.81 -7.01
C ARG A 99 0.41 3.61 -8.31
N PHE A 100 -0.72 3.75 -8.98
CA PHE A 100 -0.85 4.62 -10.14
C PHE A 100 -0.57 6.07 -9.77
N HIS A 101 -1.10 6.55 -8.64
CA HIS A 101 -0.79 7.89 -8.12
C HIS A 101 0.71 8.09 -7.90
N PHE A 102 1.38 7.12 -7.28
CA PHE A 102 2.83 7.17 -7.09
C PHE A 102 3.59 7.23 -8.42
N THR A 103 3.23 6.36 -9.38
CA THR A 103 3.86 6.32 -10.71
C THR A 103 3.69 7.63 -11.45
N VAL A 104 2.47 8.18 -11.46
CA VAL A 104 2.20 9.45 -12.13
C VAL A 104 2.97 10.60 -11.46
N GLY A 105 2.96 10.68 -10.13
CA GLY A 105 3.74 11.69 -9.40
C GLY A 105 5.24 11.62 -9.76
N ARG A 106 5.78 10.39 -9.82
CA ARG A 106 7.16 10.15 -10.26
C ARG A 106 7.40 10.53 -11.74
N SER A 107 6.43 10.25 -12.61
CA SER A 107 6.52 10.63 -14.04
C SER A 107 6.51 12.14 -14.24
N VAL A 108 5.66 12.87 -13.49
CA VAL A 108 5.66 14.35 -13.47
C VAL A 108 7.01 14.88 -13.00
N TYR A 109 7.53 14.35 -11.90
CA TYR A 109 8.85 14.70 -11.38
C TYR A 109 9.95 14.49 -12.41
N LYS A 110 9.99 13.35 -13.10
CA LYS A 110 10.94 13.06 -14.18
C LYS A 110 10.78 14.03 -15.37
N GLY A 111 9.54 14.33 -15.74
CA GLY A 111 9.26 15.30 -16.81
C GLY A 111 9.77 16.70 -16.49
N ILE A 112 9.60 17.16 -15.25
CA ILE A 112 10.14 18.43 -14.76
C ILE A 112 11.68 18.42 -14.78
N LEU A 113 12.32 17.35 -14.31
CA LEU A 113 13.79 17.24 -14.32
C LEU A 113 14.35 17.30 -15.75
N LYS A 114 13.73 16.60 -16.70
CA LYS A 114 14.11 16.65 -18.13
C LYS A 114 13.98 18.05 -18.70
N PHE A 115 12.85 18.70 -18.44
CA PHE A 115 12.65 20.10 -18.85
C PHE A 115 13.73 21.02 -18.28
N LEU A 116 14.03 20.94 -16.98
CA LEU A 116 15.05 21.77 -16.34
C LEU A 116 16.45 21.47 -16.89
N SER A 117 16.76 20.20 -17.16
CA SER A 117 18.00 19.78 -17.80
C SER A 117 18.19 20.45 -19.17
N ASP A 118 17.16 20.42 -20.01
CA ASP A 118 17.20 21.02 -21.35
C ASP A 118 17.27 22.56 -21.29
N GLN A 119 16.56 23.20 -20.35
CA GLN A 119 16.55 24.65 -20.19
C GLN A 119 17.90 25.20 -19.71
N TYR A 120 18.58 24.48 -18.83
CA TYR A 120 19.79 24.97 -18.14
C TYR A 120 21.06 24.22 -18.52
N GLY A 121 20.98 23.20 -19.37
CA GLY A 121 22.15 22.50 -19.94
C GLY A 121 22.93 21.67 -18.89
N TYR A 122 22.26 21.03 -17.92
CA TYR A 122 22.90 20.12 -16.96
C TYR A 122 22.30 18.73 -17.02
N ASP A 123 23.09 17.73 -16.64
CA ASP A 123 22.59 16.37 -16.50
C ASP A 123 21.69 16.24 -15.27
N TYR A 124 20.57 15.52 -15.39
CA TYR A 124 19.69 15.21 -14.26
C TYR A 124 19.95 13.80 -13.73
N VAL A 125 19.68 13.63 -12.46
CA VAL A 125 19.69 12.33 -11.79
C VAL A 125 18.35 12.18 -11.06
N VAL A 126 17.66 11.07 -11.30
CA VAL A 126 16.39 10.76 -10.62
C VAL A 126 16.69 10.08 -9.29
N GLN A 127 15.97 10.45 -8.24
CA GLN A 127 16.06 9.79 -6.94
C GLN A 127 15.74 8.29 -7.06
N PRO A 128 16.34 7.40 -6.22
CA PRO A 128 16.10 5.96 -6.27
C PRO A 128 14.65 5.58 -5.95
N LEU A 129 14.29 4.35 -6.26
CA LEU A 129 13.08 3.71 -5.70
C LEU A 129 13.32 3.32 -4.23
N PRO A 130 12.24 3.15 -3.43
CA PRO A 130 12.34 2.60 -2.08
C PRO A 130 13.02 1.24 -2.07
N VAL A 131 13.72 0.93 -0.98
CA VAL A 131 14.30 -0.39 -0.76
C VAL A 131 13.24 -1.43 -0.43
N GLU A 132 13.54 -2.70 -0.70
CA GLU A 132 12.72 -3.87 -0.39
C GLU A 132 13.50 -4.89 0.46
N HIS A 133 12.86 -6.02 0.82
CA HIS A 133 13.47 -7.13 1.58
C HIS A 133 14.07 -6.66 2.92
N PHE A 134 13.41 -5.70 3.56
CA PHE A 134 13.89 -5.15 4.82
C PHE A 134 13.71 -6.15 5.96
N ALA A 135 14.77 -6.33 6.76
CA ALA A 135 14.77 -7.14 7.96
C ALA A 135 15.52 -6.42 9.09
N ALA A 136 14.99 -6.55 10.31
CA ALA A 136 15.55 -6.04 11.55
C ALA A 136 15.61 -7.19 12.56
N VAL A 137 16.77 -7.83 12.71
CA VAL A 137 16.96 -9.02 13.54
C VAL A 137 18.06 -8.82 14.58
N LEU A 138 18.16 -9.70 15.57
CA LEU A 138 19.21 -9.66 16.57
C LEU A 138 20.36 -10.59 16.19
N ASN A 139 21.59 -10.08 16.30
CA ASN A 139 22.79 -10.90 16.22
C ASN A 139 23.13 -11.57 17.58
N ASP A 140 24.17 -12.41 17.61
CA ASP A 140 24.62 -13.11 18.83
C ASP A 140 25.00 -12.19 19.98
N LYS A 141 25.32 -10.92 19.70
CA LYS A 141 25.65 -9.91 20.70
C LYS A 141 24.44 -9.13 21.19
N ARG A 142 23.24 -9.52 20.78
CA ARG A 142 21.97 -8.80 21.02
C ARG A 142 21.97 -7.37 20.46
N GLN A 143 22.73 -7.11 19.40
CA GLN A 143 22.65 -5.88 18.63
C GLN A 143 21.67 -6.08 17.46
N VAL A 144 21.03 -5.01 17.02
CA VAL A 144 20.14 -5.07 15.86
C VAL A 144 20.97 -5.08 14.59
N GLU A 145 20.80 -6.10 13.79
CA GLU A 145 21.28 -6.16 12.41
C GLU A 145 20.12 -5.80 11.47
N LEU A 146 20.32 -4.75 10.70
CA LEU A 146 19.41 -4.29 9.65
C LEU A 146 19.96 -4.70 8.30
N SER A 147 19.12 -5.26 7.43
CA SER A 147 19.47 -5.63 6.06
C SER A 147 18.31 -5.32 5.09
N TRP A 148 18.63 -4.98 3.85
CA TRP A 148 17.67 -4.63 2.80
C TRP A 148 18.28 -4.83 1.41
N GLN A 149 17.45 -4.71 0.37
CA GLN A 149 17.88 -4.73 -1.03
C GLN A 149 17.48 -3.43 -1.75
N PRO A 150 18.33 -2.89 -2.64
CA PRO A 150 17.95 -1.80 -3.53
C PRO A 150 16.99 -2.29 -4.61
N VAL A 151 16.16 -1.38 -5.11
CA VAL A 151 15.26 -1.64 -6.23
C VAL A 151 15.75 -0.85 -7.44
N ASP A 152 16.00 -1.55 -8.55
CA ASP A 152 16.31 -0.91 -9.82
C ASP A 152 15.04 -0.36 -10.48
N ASP A 153 15.10 0.88 -11.01
CA ASP A 153 14.02 1.45 -11.78
C ASP A 153 14.21 1.10 -13.27
N PRO A 154 13.36 0.22 -13.85
CA PRO A 154 13.51 -0.18 -15.25
C PRO A 154 13.21 0.94 -16.23
N LEU A 155 12.57 2.03 -15.77
CA LEU A 155 12.18 3.19 -16.58
C LEU A 155 13.18 4.34 -16.49
N GLU A 156 14.15 4.27 -15.54
CA GLU A 156 15.04 5.39 -15.25
C GLU A 156 16.44 4.91 -14.83
N PRO A 157 17.36 4.77 -15.79
CA PRO A 157 18.72 4.26 -15.51
C PRO A 157 19.53 5.11 -14.52
N THR A 158 19.20 6.39 -14.35
CA THR A 158 19.91 7.30 -13.42
C THR A 158 19.50 7.08 -11.95
N ALA A 159 18.37 6.39 -11.70
CA ALA A 159 17.78 6.21 -10.38
C ALA A 159 18.44 5.11 -9.53
N LYS A 160 19.76 4.90 -9.68
CA LYS A 160 20.47 3.88 -8.91
C LYS A 160 20.80 4.35 -7.51
N ALA A 161 20.55 3.49 -6.51
CA ALA A 161 20.96 3.75 -5.13
C ALA A 161 22.50 3.70 -5.00
N GLU A 162 23.10 4.74 -4.39
CA GLU A 162 24.53 4.82 -4.09
C GLU A 162 24.84 4.64 -2.61
N LYS A 163 23.89 5.06 -1.77
CA LYS A 163 23.95 5.04 -0.31
C LYS A 163 22.54 4.85 0.23
N TYR A 164 22.46 4.72 1.55
CA TYR A 164 21.18 4.57 2.25
C TYR A 164 21.18 5.43 3.51
N ILE A 165 20.00 5.85 3.93
CA ILE A 165 19.77 6.54 5.21
C ILE A 165 18.97 5.60 6.08
N VAL A 166 19.48 5.31 7.26
CA VAL A 166 18.81 4.52 8.30
C VAL A 166 18.24 5.48 9.32
N TYR A 167 16.94 5.60 9.39
CA TYR A 167 16.22 6.36 10.39
C TYR A 167 15.86 5.49 11.57
N LYS A 168 16.05 5.99 12.79
CA LYS A 168 15.73 5.30 14.03
C LYS A 168 14.75 6.12 14.87
N ARG A 169 13.82 5.44 15.52
CA ARG A 169 12.88 6.00 16.48
C ARG A 169 12.85 5.12 17.73
N VAL A 170 12.88 5.71 18.91
CA VAL A 170 12.73 5.03 20.20
C VAL A 170 11.35 5.33 20.77
N GLY A 171 10.62 4.29 21.13
CA GLY A 171 9.25 4.39 21.64
C GLY A 171 8.31 5.10 20.65
N ASN A 172 7.48 6.00 21.16
CA ASN A 172 6.49 6.78 20.39
C ASN A 172 7.02 8.16 19.94
N GLY A 173 8.35 8.39 20.00
CA GLY A 173 8.96 9.63 19.55
C GLY A 173 8.95 9.82 18.03
N SER A 174 9.62 10.86 17.57
CA SER A 174 9.88 11.07 16.15
C SER A 174 11.10 10.28 15.69
N PHE A 175 11.17 9.98 14.38
CA PHE A 175 12.41 9.48 13.79
C PHE A 175 13.52 10.54 13.89
N ASP A 176 14.74 10.07 14.08
CA ASP A 176 15.94 10.92 14.08
C ASP A 176 16.27 11.46 12.68
N ASN A 177 17.37 12.20 12.55
CA ASN A 177 17.82 12.75 11.27
C ASN A 177 18.51 11.73 10.36
N GLY A 178 18.55 10.46 10.76
CA GLY A 178 19.10 9.34 10.01
C GLY A 178 20.63 9.25 10.02
N THR A 179 21.09 8.04 9.79
CA THR A 179 22.52 7.70 9.64
C THR A 179 22.79 7.22 8.23
N VAL A 180 23.73 7.88 7.53
CA VAL A 180 24.10 7.49 6.16
C VAL A 180 25.05 6.30 6.16
N VAL A 181 24.68 5.25 5.41
CA VAL A 181 25.49 4.04 5.23
C VAL A 181 25.68 3.73 3.75
N LYS A 182 26.78 3.05 3.40
CA LYS A 182 27.08 2.67 2.01
C LYS A 182 26.68 1.24 1.64
N LYS A 183 26.53 0.39 2.66
CA LYS A 183 26.18 -1.03 2.46
C LYS A 183 24.70 -1.24 2.65
N THR A 184 24.17 -2.32 2.14
CA THR A 184 22.78 -2.76 2.29
C THR A 184 22.53 -3.48 3.62
N ARG A 185 23.40 -3.24 4.61
CA ARG A 185 23.25 -3.73 5.98
C ARG A 185 24.04 -2.86 6.96
N CYS A 186 23.56 -2.79 8.19
CA CYS A 186 24.30 -2.19 9.30
C CYS A 186 23.91 -2.83 10.63
N VAL A 187 24.74 -2.62 11.65
CA VAL A 187 24.48 -3.07 13.03
C VAL A 187 24.32 -1.84 13.91
N MET A 188 23.32 -1.86 14.78
CA MET A 188 23.02 -0.77 15.70
C MET A 188 22.75 -1.29 17.12
N ASP A 189 23.21 -0.53 18.11
CA ASP A 189 22.82 -0.73 19.50
C ASP A 189 21.47 -0.06 19.76
N VAL A 190 20.64 -0.74 20.55
CA VAL A 190 19.31 -0.25 20.96
C VAL A 190 19.14 -0.38 22.46
N PRO A 191 18.40 0.54 23.12
CA PRO A 191 18.06 0.40 24.52
C PRO A 191 17.24 -0.87 24.76
N ALA A 192 17.44 -1.47 25.94
CA ALA A 192 16.58 -2.55 26.40
C ALA A 192 15.25 -2.00 26.91
N ASP A 193 14.22 -2.87 26.91
CA ASP A 193 12.87 -2.61 27.43
C ASP A 193 12.11 -1.48 26.72
N GLU A 194 12.59 -1.09 25.55
CA GLU A 194 11.92 -0.13 24.65
C GLU A 194 11.73 -0.72 23.26
N VAL A 195 10.67 -0.29 22.58
CA VAL A 195 10.47 -0.58 21.16
C VAL A 195 11.28 0.41 20.35
N VAL A 196 12.13 -0.10 19.47
CA VAL A 196 12.92 0.72 18.56
C VAL A 196 12.53 0.40 17.13
N SER A 197 12.13 1.44 16.39
CA SER A 197 11.66 1.33 15.02
C SER A 197 12.69 1.89 14.04
N PHE A 198 12.73 1.29 12.86
CA PHE A 198 13.62 1.66 11.77
C PHE A 198 12.87 1.77 10.46
N LYS A 199 13.31 2.67 9.60
CA LYS A 199 12.97 2.74 8.18
C LYS A 199 14.20 3.12 7.38
N ILE A 200 14.26 2.67 6.13
CA ILE A 200 15.41 2.84 5.27
C ILE A 200 14.99 3.65 4.04
N ALA A 201 15.79 4.63 3.66
CA ALA A 201 15.66 5.31 2.37
C ALA A 201 16.92 5.09 1.54
N ALA A 202 16.77 4.92 0.23
CA ALA A 202 17.88 4.90 -0.71
C ALA A 202 18.24 6.33 -1.12
N LEU A 203 19.52 6.58 -1.39
CA LEU A 203 20.07 7.90 -1.69
C LEU A 203 21.00 7.84 -2.89
N ASN A 204 20.87 8.82 -3.77
CA ASN A 204 21.85 9.15 -4.83
C ASN A 204 21.99 10.67 -4.97
N GLN A 205 22.64 11.14 -6.04
CA GLN A 205 22.78 12.58 -6.31
C GLN A 205 21.45 13.28 -6.62
N GLY A 206 20.44 12.54 -7.10
CA GLY A 206 19.10 13.05 -7.38
C GLY A 206 18.22 13.23 -6.14
N GLY A 207 18.65 12.69 -4.99
CA GLY A 207 17.95 12.83 -3.73
C GLY A 207 17.65 11.52 -3.01
N GLU A 208 16.76 11.61 -2.05
CA GLU A 208 16.32 10.53 -1.17
C GLU A 208 15.02 9.89 -1.70
N SER A 209 14.96 8.56 -1.69
CA SER A 209 13.74 7.83 -2.02
C SER A 209 12.65 8.00 -0.95
N PHE A 210 11.42 7.62 -1.25
CA PHE A 210 10.47 7.29 -0.20
C PHE A 210 11.06 6.19 0.69
N PRO A 211 10.73 6.16 2.00
CA PRO A 211 11.26 5.15 2.91
C PRO A 211 10.63 3.77 2.67
N SER A 212 11.29 2.72 3.16
CA SER A 212 10.73 1.38 3.35
C SER A 212 9.52 1.42 4.28
N GLU A 213 8.87 0.26 4.46
CA GLU A 213 8.01 0.01 5.62
C GLU A 213 8.79 0.24 6.92
N ILE A 214 8.05 0.42 8.03
CA ILE A 214 8.63 0.56 9.36
C ILE A 214 8.72 -0.84 9.99
N LEU A 215 9.93 -1.27 10.32
CA LEU A 215 10.17 -2.46 11.13
C LEU A 215 10.65 -2.06 12.53
N SER A 216 10.37 -2.91 13.50
CA SER A 216 10.67 -2.63 14.90
C SER A 216 11.29 -3.83 15.60
N VAL A 217 12.05 -3.54 16.64
CA VAL A 217 12.64 -4.54 17.53
C VAL A 217 12.46 -4.12 18.98
N GLY A 218 12.47 -5.08 19.89
CA GLY A 218 12.49 -4.83 21.32
C GLY A 218 13.30 -5.91 22.04
N ILE A 219 14.17 -5.48 22.97
CA ILE A 219 15.00 -6.36 23.76
C ILE A 219 14.49 -6.36 25.21
N ALA A 220 13.84 -7.44 25.64
CA ALA A 220 13.45 -7.61 27.03
C ALA A 220 14.71 -7.92 27.88
N SER A 221 15.10 -7.02 28.76
CA SER A 221 16.34 -7.14 29.55
C SER A 221 16.36 -8.35 30.50
N ALA A 222 15.20 -8.68 31.07
CA ALA A 222 15.02 -9.80 32.02
C ALA A 222 14.79 -11.14 31.34
N SER A 223 14.61 -11.17 30.00
CA SER A 223 14.25 -12.40 29.29
C SER A 223 15.47 -13.13 28.74
N THR A 224 15.50 -14.45 28.98
CA THR A 224 16.41 -15.40 28.34
C THR A 224 15.70 -16.25 27.27
N ALA A 225 14.38 -16.07 27.09
CA ALA A 225 13.61 -16.78 26.08
C ALA A 225 14.03 -16.34 24.67
N LYS A 226 13.85 -17.23 23.71
CA LYS A 226 13.99 -16.91 22.29
C LYS A 226 13.03 -15.75 21.94
N PRO A 227 13.41 -14.82 21.08
CA PRO A 227 12.54 -13.72 20.68
C PRO A 227 11.32 -14.22 19.90
N VAL A 228 10.33 -13.36 19.76
CA VAL A 228 9.22 -13.54 18.82
C VAL A 228 9.62 -12.88 17.49
N LEU A 229 9.36 -13.56 16.38
CA LEU A 229 9.49 -12.98 15.04
C LEU A 229 8.15 -12.34 14.65
N VAL A 230 8.16 -11.07 14.31
CA VAL A 230 7.02 -10.36 13.72
C VAL A 230 7.24 -10.26 12.22
N VAL A 231 6.32 -10.83 11.43
CA VAL A 231 6.33 -10.71 9.98
C VAL A 231 5.33 -9.63 9.58
N ASN A 232 5.84 -8.53 9.01
CA ASN A 232 4.98 -7.53 8.39
C ASN A 232 4.54 -8.05 7.02
N GLY A 233 3.43 -8.79 7.01
CA GLY A 233 2.82 -9.39 5.82
C GLY A 233 1.80 -8.50 5.11
N PHE A 234 1.57 -7.28 5.65
CA PHE A 234 0.64 -6.33 5.08
C PHE A 234 1.39 -5.31 4.20
N ASP A 235 1.54 -5.64 2.94
CA ASP A 235 2.16 -4.78 1.92
C ASP A 235 1.16 -4.28 0.86
N ARG A 236 -0.11 -4.64 0.99
CA ARG A 236 -1.14 -4.21 0.07
C ARG A 236 -1.27 -2.69 0.07
N THR A 237 -1.17 -2.13 -1.12
CA THR A 237 -1.63 -0.79 -1.44
C THR A 237 -2.57 -0.93 -2.63
N GLY A 238 -3.81 -0.54 -2.50
CA GLY A 238 -4.74 -0.83 -3.58
C GLY A 238 -6.01 0.01 -3.53
N ALA A 239 -6.60 0.15 -4.69
CA ALA A 239 -7.91 0.76 -4.86
C ALA A 239 -8.98 -0.03 -4.09
N PRO A 240 -10.14 0.59 -3.82
CA PRO A 240 -11.35 -0.14 -3.44
C PRO A 240 -11.67 -1.24 -4.46
N ASP A 241 -12.32 -2.31 -4.02
CA ASP A 241 -12.89 -3.28 -4.94
C ASP A 241 -13.90 -2.62 -5.86
N ASP A 242 -13.96 -3.09 -7.10
CA ASP A 242 -14.85 -2.57 -8.13
C ASP A 242 -15.86 -3.61 -8.62
N PHE A 243 -16.99 -3.15 -9.09
CA PHE A 243 -18.00 -3.97 -9.74
C PHE A 243 -18.42 -3.37 -11.09
N ARG A 244 -18.99 -4.25 -11.92
CA ARG A 244 -19.62 -3.88 -13.19
C ARG A 244 -20.80 -4.81 -13.45
N SER A 245 -21.95 -4.25 -13.83
CA SER A 245 -23.12 -5.04 -14.21
C SER A 245 -22.90 -5.77 -15.55
N ASN A 246 -23.60 -6.89 -15.75
CA ASN A 246 -23.46 -7.69 -16.94
C ASN A 246 -23.96 -6.99 -18.23
N ASP A 247 -24.84 -6.01 -18.08
CA ASP A 247 -25.39 -5.18 -19.17
C ASP A 247 -24.58 -3.92 -19.42
N ASP A 248 -23.47 -3.71 -18.66
CA ASP A 248 -22.64 -2.52 -18.74
C ASP A 248 -23.32 -1.19 -18.37
N GLU A 249 -24.50 -1.22 -17.80
CA GLU A 249 -25.22 0.00 -17.41
C GLU A 249 -24.75 0.60 -16.10
N GLN A 250 -24.17 -0.23 -15.24
CA GLN A 250 -23.63 0.20 -13.93
C GLN A 250 -22.21 -0.27 -13.74
N ALA A 251 -21.40 0.58 -13.18
CA ALA A 251 -20.08 0.26 -12.66
C ALA A 251 -19.82 1.11 -11.41
N GLY A 252 -18.90 0.72 -10.55
CA GLY A 252 -18.61 1.48 -9.35
C GLY A 252 -17.58 0.79 -8.48
N VAL A 253 -17.51 1.23 -7.23
CA VAL A 253 -16.58 0.71 -6.22
C VAL A 253 -17.32 0.26 -4.96
N LEU A 254 -16.81 -0.80 -4.34
CA LEU A 254 -17.39 -1.40 -3.14
C LEU A 254 -16.78 -0.77 -1.88
N ALA A 255 -16.87 0.56 -1.77
CA ALA A 255 -16.20 1.32 -0.70
C ALA A 255 -16.68 0.96 0.72
N ASP A 256 -17.89 0.41 0.86
CA ASP A 256 -18.41 -0.03 2.17
C ASP A 256 -17.88 -1.42 2.56
N ASP A 257 -17.40 -2.20 1.59
CA ASP A 257 -16.87 -3.54 1.82
C ASP A 257 -15.34 -3.54 1.88
N ASP A 258 -14.68 -2.72 1.07
CA ASP A 258 -13.25 -2.54 1.05
C ASP A 258 -12.90 -1.17 0.43
N ASN A 259 -12.61 -0.20 1.25
CA ASN A 259 -12.30 1.16 0.80
C ASN A 259 -10.88 1.34 0.24
N GLY A 260 -10.16 0.25 0.04
CA GLY A 260 -8.76 0.29 -0.39
C GLY A 260 -7.78 0.64 0.72
N VAL A 261 -6.52 0.74 0.37
CA VAL A 261 -5.42 1.09 1.28
C VAL A 261 -4.50 2.09 0.58
N PRO A 262 -4.27 3.28 1.16
CA PRO A 262 -3.39 4.28 0.57
C PRO A 262 -1.93 3.80 0.55
N TYR A 263 -1.17 4.31 -0.42
CA TYR A 263 0.25 4.00 -0.52
C TYR A 263 1.02 4.67 0.62
N LYS A 264 1.63 3.87 1.49
CA LYS A 264 2.50 4.32 2.60
C LYS A 264 1.91 5.53 3.34
N GLN A 265 2.63 6.63 3.40
CA GLN A 265 2.26 7.84 4.12
C GLN A 265 1.33 8.79 3.33
N MET A 266 0.68 8.31 2.29
CA MET A 266 -0.29 9.10 1.56
C MET A 266 -1.46 9.47 2.47
N ILE A 267 -1.69 10.77 2.64
CA ILE A 267 -2.73 11.31 3.53
C ILE A 267 -4.08 11.50 2.85
N SER A 268 -4.14 11.35 1.53
CA SER A 268 -5.38 11.46 0.79
C SER A 268 -6.17 10.15 0.84
N TYR A 269 -7.43 10.25 1.15
CA TYR A 269 -8.37 9.14 1.07
C TYR A 269 -8.87 8.97 -0.37
N VAL A 270 -9.04 7.73 -0.82
CA VAL A 270 -9.45 7.44 -2.20
C VAL A 270 -10.90 7.86 -2.46
N GLY A 271 -11.70 8.10 -1.42
CA GLY A 271 -13.06 8.61 -1.50
C GLY A 271 -14.12 7.53 -1.69
N LYS A 272 -15.37 7.91 -1.47
CA LYS A 272 -16.51 7.07 -1.81
C LYS A 272 -16.98 7.40 -3.23
N MET A 273 -16.50 6.67 -4.21
CA MET A 273 -17.18 6.59 -5.48
C MET A 273 -18.12 5.39 -5.43
N LYS A 274 -19.43 5.61 -5.47
CA LYS A 274 -20.38 4.51 -5.30
C LYS A 274 -20.73 3.83 -6.62
N GLU A 275 -21.09 4.59 -7.66
CA GLU A 275 -21.47 4.00 -8.92
C GLU A 275 -21.39 4.95 -10.11
N PHE A 276 -21.26 4.36 -11.29
CA PHE A 276 -21.46 5.00 -12.57
C PHE A 276 -22.73 4.43 -13.21
N ARG A 277 -23.73 5.28 -13.43
CA ARG A 277 -24.93 4.93 -14.20
C ARG A 277 -24.90 5.64 -15.53
N ARG A 278 -24.69 4.93 -16.63
CA ARG A 278 -24.56 5.51 -17.95
C ARG A 278 -25.79 6.27 -18.44
N ALA A 279 -26.97 5.84 -18.02
CA ALA A 279 -28.23 6.49 -18.38
C ALA A 279 -28.49 7.80 -17.64
N ILE A 280 -27.74 8.10 -16.58
CA ILE A 280 -27.94 9.29 -15.73
C ILE A 280 -26.72 10.20 -15.92
N PRO A 281 -26.87 11.40 -16.50
CA PRO A 281 -25.79 12.34 -16.61
C PRO A 281 -25.33 12.80 -15.24
N TRP A 282 -24.06 13.10 -15.10
CA TRP A 282 -23.52 13.73 -13.91
C TRP A 282 -24.14 15.12 -13.71
N THR A 283 -24.61 15.41 -12.52
CA THR A 283 -25.24 16.68 -12.17
C THR A 283 -24.51 17.44 -11.08
N ASP A 284 -24.02 16.74 -10.08
CA ASP A 284 -23.22 17.27 -8.98
C ASP A 284 -22.57 16.11 -8.20
N ASP A 285 -21.76 16.44 -7.18
CA ASP A 285 -21.00 15.47 -6.41
C ASP A 285 -21.85 14.59 -5.48
N ASP A 286 -23.09 14.99 -5.21
CA ASP A 286 -24.00 14.29 -4.28
C ASP A 286 -25.08 13.48 -4.99
N ALA A 287 -25.23 13.64 -6.30
CA ALA A 287 -26.26 12.96 -7.09
C ALA A 287 -25.76 11.66 -7.70
N ALA A 288 -26.55 10.60 -7.60
CA ALA A 288 -26.27 9.35 -8.31
C ALA A 288 -26.33 9.57 -9.82
N GLY A 289 -25.17 9.69 -10.44
CA GLY A 289 -25.00 9.93 -11.85
C GLY A 289 -23.76 9.25 -12.41
N TYR A 290 -23.47 9.54 -13.64
CA TYR A 290 -22.30 9.01 -14.31
C TYR A 290 -21.02 9.67 -13.72
N GLY A 291 -20.19 8.88 -13.08
CA GLY A 291 -18.98 9.39 -12.43
C GLY A 291 -19.21 10.11 -11.11
N ASP A 292 -20.36 9.86 -10.48
CA ASP A 292 -20.66 10.40 -9.18
C ASP A 292 -19.63 9.98 -8.13
N SER A 293 -18.95 10.95 -7.56
CA SER A 293 -18.16 10.79 -6.35
C SER A 293 -18.90 11.46 -5.22
N TYR A 294 -19.35 10.76 -4.22
CA TYR A 294 -19.87 11.38 -3.00
C TYR A 294 -18.75 12.19 -2.32
N GLY A 295 -18.52 13.40 -2.79
CA GLY A 295 -17.35 14.25 -2.54
C GLY A 295 -17.22 14.84 -1.13
N ASN A 296 -18.01 14.40 -0.16
CA ASN A 296 -17.95 14.86 1.24
C ASN A 296 -16.64 14.50 1.95
N TYR A 297 -15.75 13.75 1.30
CA TYR A 297 -14.44 13.38 1.83
C TYR A 297 -13.33 14.38 1.54
N GLU A 298 -13.55 15.36 0.70
CA GLU A 298 -12.59 16.41 0.35
C GLU A 298 -12.12 17.22 1.56
N LYS A 299 -12.93 17.25 2.63
CA LYS A 299 -12.63 17.93 3.89
C LYS A 299 -11.99 17.02 4.95
N LEU A 300 -11.89 15.74 4.68
CA LEU A 300 -11.32 14.77 5.61
C LEU A 300 -9.88 14.49 5.23
N VAL A 301 -8.94 15.01 5.99
CA VAL A 301 -7.57 14.56 5.97
C VAL A 301 -7.51 13.30 6.85
N ILE A 302 -7.55 12.15 6.21
CA ILE A 302 -7.32 10.88 6.89
C ILE A 302 -5.83 10.61 6.80
N LYS A 303 -5.14 10.59 7.94
CA LYS A 303 -3.77 10.09 7.98
C LYS A 303 -3.77 8.70 7.40
N GLY A 304 -3.07 8.52 6.31
CA GLY A 304 -2.89 7.22 5.70
C GLY A 304 -2.29 6.26 6.71
N ASN A 305 -2.44 5.00 6.41
CA ASN A 305 -1.81 3.92 7.13
C ASN A 305 -0.30 4.17 7.27
N THR A 306 0.20 4.27 8.49
CA THR A 306 1.62 4.47 8.76
C THR A 306 2.43 3.21 8.54
N PHE A 307 1.79 2.05 8.34
CA PHE A 307 2.42 0.72 8.27
C PHE A 307 3.36 0.41 9.45
N ASP A 308 3.03 0.95 10.62
CA ASP A 308 3.83 0.84 11.87
C ASP A 308 3.35 -0.31 12.78
N TYR A 309 2.80 -1.36 12.18
CA TYR A 309 2.21 -2.49 12.91
C TYR A 309 3.21 -3.31 13.70
N PRO A 310 4.46 -3.55 13.23
CA PRO A 310 5.46 -4.25 14.04
C PRO A 310 5.76 -3.55 15.37
N ALA A 311 5.68 -2.21 15.44
CA ALA A 311 5.81 -1.48 16.71
C ALA A 311 4.61 -1.73 17.62
N LEU A 312 3.40 -1.72 17.08
CA LEU A 312 2.16 -1.90 17.83
C LEU A 312 2.08 -3.31 18.45
N HIS A 313 2.30 -4.36 17.66
CA HIS A 313 2.36 -5.74 18.14
C HIS A 313 3.55 -5.94 19.08
N GLY A 314 4.70 -5.38 18.73
CA GLY A 314 5.93 -5.47 19.50
C GLY A 314 5.82 -4.89 20.91
N GLN A 315 5.04 -3.82 21.12
CA GLN A 315 4.76 -3.27 22.46
C GLN A 315 4.08 -4.32 23.36
N SER A 316 3.11 -5.06 22.81
CA SER A 316 2.41 -6.12 23.54
C SER A 316 3.32 -7.30 23.84
N ILE A 317 4.17 -7.70 22.88
CA ILE A 317 5.14 -8.78 23.03
C ILE A 317 6.18 -8.42 24.10
N LEU A 318 6.71 -7.21 24.05
CA LEU A 318 7.70 -6.72 25.03
C LEU A 318 7.09 -6.64 26.42
N LYS A 319 5.85 -6.13 26.54
CA LYS A 319 5.11 -6.09 27.81
C LYS A 319 4.84 -7.49 28.38
N ALA A 320 4.70 -8.50 27.54
CA ALA A 320 4.59 -9.90 27.95
C ALA A 320 5.95 -10.52 28.35
N GLY A 321 7.04 -9.76 28.31
CA GLY A 321 8.38 -10.19 28.74
C GLY A 321 9.20 -10.89 27.67
N TYR A 322 8.83 -10.79 26.40
CA TYR A 322 9.61 -11.36 25.30
C TYR A 322 10.32 -10.29 24.49
N SER A 323 11.55 -10.57 24.08
CA SER A 323 12.19 -9.83 23.00
C SER A 323 11.47 -10.11 21.69
N PHE A 324 11.53 -9.17 20.74
CA PHE A 324 11.01 -9.41 19.40
C PHE A 324 11.88 -8.77 18.32
N VAL A 325 11.78 -9.30 17.14
CA VAL A 325 12.41 -8.83 15.90
C VAL A 325 11.37 -8.77 14.79
N SER A 326 11.63 -8.07 13.70
CA SER A 326 10.66 -8.02 12.61
C SER A 326 11.31 -8.09 11.23
N VAL A 327 10.55 -8.64 10.27
CA VAL A 327 10.93 -8.76 8.86
C VAL A 327 9.76 -8.38 7.96
N SER A 328 10.05 -7.89 6.77
CA SER A 328 9.04 -7.71 5.72
C SER A 328 8.65 -9.06 5.11
N LYS A 329 7.47 -9.12 4.49
CA LYS A 329 7.03 -10.30 3.72
C LYS A 329 8.04 -10.67 2.63
N ALA A 330 8.55 -9.68 1.89
CA ALA A 330 9.53 -9.90 0.84
C ALA A 330 10.83 -10.52 1.36
N ALA A 331 11.28 -10.19 2.57
CA ALA A 331 12.51 -10.74 3.15
C ALA A 331 12.41 -12.25 3.42
N LEU A 332 11.22 -12.81 3.59
CA LEU A 332 11.06 -14.26 3.75
C LEU A 332 11.52 -15.07 2.54
N ALA A 333 11.53 -14.47 1.35
CA ALA A 333 12.00 -15.14 0.13
C ALA A 333 13.53 -15.32 0.11
N ASP A 334 14.29 -14.46 0.79
CA ASP A 334 15.75 -14.44 0.73
C ASP A 334 16.41 -15.26 1.83
N HIS A 335 15.74 -15.43 2.95
CA HIS A 335 16.32 -16.02 4.16
C HIS A 335 15.32 -16.94 4.86
N ALA A 336 15.84 -17.99 5.50
CA ALA A 336 15.04 -18.88 6.34
C ALA A 336 14.75 -18.24 7.71
N TYR A 337 14.10 -17.06 7.72
CA TYR A 337 13.80 -16.36 8.96
C TYR A 337 12.82 -17.14 9.87
N MET A 338 11.85 -17.86 9.29
CA MET A 338 10.94 -18.70 10.09
C MET A 338 11.62 -20.01 10.51
N ASN A 339 12.37 -19.94 11.60
CA ASN A 339 13.12 -21.07 12.15
C ASN A 339 12.73 -21.32 13.61
N ALA A 340 12.18 -22.49 13.93
CA ALA A 340 11.73 -22.88 15.26
C ALA A 340 12.86 -22.95 16.31
N ASP A 341 14.12 -23.09 15.85
CA ASP A 341 15.27 -23.03 16.74
C ASP A 341 15.63 -21.60 17.19
N LEU A 342 15.20 -20.57 16.44
CA LEU A 342 15.53 -19.18 16.72
C LEU A 342 14.42 -18.42 17.46
N TYR A 343 13.15 -18.79 17.26
CA TYR A 343 12.02 -18.01 17.75
C TYR A 343 11.09 -18.82 18.65
N SER A 344 10.52 -18.16 19.68
CA SER A 344 9.50 -18.72 20.55
C SER A 344 8.15 -18.86 19.88
N ALA A 345 7.84 -17.90 19.00
CA ALA A 345 6.65 -17.82 18.17
C ALA A 345 6.88 -16.91 16.96
N VAL A 346 6.00 -16.98 15.99
CA VAL A 346 5.92 -16.05 14.86
C VAL A 346 4.57 -15.38 14.86
N ASP A 347 4.56 -14.06 14.76
CA ASP A 347 3.39 -13.20 14.63
C ASP A 347 3.33 -12.64 13.22
N ILE A 348 2.31 -13.02 12.45
CA ILE A 348 2.12 -12.63 11.04
C ILE A 348 0.99 -11.62 10.96
N ILE A 349 1.32 -10.40 10.56
CA ILE A 349 0.39 -9.30 10.41
C ILE A 349 -0.02 -9.19 8.94
N LEU A 350 -1.25 -9.58 8.61
CA LEU A 350 -1.78 -9.47 7.25
C LEU A 350 -2.68 -8.24 7.03
N GLY A 351 -3.18 -7.62 8.11
CA GLY A 351 -3.99 -6.41 8.00
C GLY A 351 -5.17 -6.56 7.03
N LYS A 352 -5.17 -5.79 5.96
CA LYS A 352 -6.12 -5.88 4.83
C LYS A 352 -5.52 -6.54 3.60
N GLU A 353 -4.48 -7.34 3.76
CA GLU A 353 -3.89 -8.08 2.65
C GLU A 353 -4.95 -8.93 1.97
N LYS A 354 -5.09 -8.77 0.67
CA LYS A 354 -6.06 -9.48 -0.16
C LYS A 354 -5.61 -9.45 -1.61
N GLN A 355 -5.67 -10.58 -2.27
CA GLN A 355 -5.31 -10.71 -3.68
C GLN A 355 -6.12 -9.74 -4.54
N SER A 356 -5.43 -8.96 -5.34
CA SER A 356 -6.02 -7.93 -6.21
C SER A 356 -5.62 -8.15 -7.66
N LYS A 357 -6.57 -7.92 -8.59
CA LYS A 357 -6.29 -7.93 -10.03
C LYS A 357 -5.48 -6.72 -10.42
N MET A 358 -4.48 -6.97 -11.26
CA MET A 358 -3.65 -5.94 -11.87
C MET A 358 -4.05 -5.72 -13.33
N GLY A 359 -4.05 -4.46 -13.76
CA GLY A 359 -4.41 -4.07 -15.12
C GLY A 359 -5.85 -3.54 -15.24
N ARG A 360 -6.28 -3.30 -16.47
CA ARG A 360 -7.61 -2.74 -16.76
C ARG A 360 -8.72 -3.75 -16.70
N ILE A 361 -9.96 -3.29 -16.63
CA ILE A 361 -11.16 -4.11 -16.84
C ILE A 361 -11.04 -4.87 -18.18
N GLY A 362 -11.23 -6.19 -18.13
CA GLY A 362 -11.16 -7.05 -19.32
C GLY A 362 -9.75 -7.39 -19.84
N ALA A 363 -8.69 -6.87 -19.20
CA ALA A 363 -7.29 -7.17 -19.53
C ALA A 363 -6.43 -7.27 -18.28
N VAL A 364 -6.67 -8.29 -17.46
CA VAL A 364 -5.89 -8.57 -16.25
C VAL A 364 -4.47 -8.94 -16.66
N LYS A 365 -3.47 -8.23 -16.12
CA LYS A 365 -2.05 -8.49 -16.35
C LYS A 365 -1.45 -9.49 -15.36
N GLY A 366 -2.10 -9.67 -14.21
CA GLY A 366 -1.66 -10.54 -13.12
C GLY A 366 -2.44 -10.29 -11.87
N PHE A 367 -1.95 -10.83 -10.77
CA PHE A 367 -2.51 -10.68 -9.43
C PHE A 367 -1.37 -10.36 -8.46
N ASP A 368 -1.61 -9.43 -7.56
CA ASP A 368 -0.71 -9.08 -6.47
C ASP A 368 -1.39 -9.22 -5.11
N PHE A 369 -0.62 -9.11 -4.04
CA PHE A 369 -1.09 -9.04 -2.66
C PHE A 369 -1.81 -10.29 -2.14
N LYS A 370 -1.45 -11.48 -2.63
CA LYS A 370 -1.97 -12.73 -2.06
C LYS A 370 -1.59 -12.81 -0.59
N SER A 371 -2.58 -13.01 0.30
CA SER A 371 -2.38 -13.08 1.76
C SER A 371 -1.33 -14.10 2.14
N PHE A 372 -1.47 -15.30 1.59
CA PHE A 372 -0.52 -16.39 1.76
C PHE A 372 0.01 -16.83 0.39
N ASP A 373 1.02 -16.15 -0.10
CA ASP A 373 1.73 -16.61 -1.29
C ASP A 373 2.46 -17.94 -1.02
N GLN A 374 2.95 -18.57 -2.07
CA GLN A 374 3.57 -19.88 -1.98
C GLN A 374 4.80 -19.92 -1.06
N THR A 375 5.59 -18.87 -1.03
CA THR A 375 6.76 -18.74 -0.16
C THR A 375 6.35 -18.70 1.31
N MET A 376 5.35 -17.88 1.63
CA MET A 376 4.83 -17.77 2.99
C MET A 376 4.14 -19.07 3.45
N GLN A 377 3.35 -19.71 2.59
CA GLN A 377 2.74 -21.01 2.90
C GLN A 377 3.80 -22.08 3.22
N GLN A 378 4.87 -22.13 2.43
CA GLN A 378 5.95 -23.08 2.67
C GLN A 378 6.67 -22.78 3.99
N ALA A 379 7.02 -21.51 4.25
CA ALA A 379 7.69 -21.10 5.48
C ALA A 379 6.86 -21.43 6.73
N ILE A 380 5.56 -21.11 6.71
CA ILE A 380 4.64 -21.44 7.81
C ILE A 380 4.52 -22.95 8.01
N THR A 381 4.41 -23.69 6.90
CA THR A 381 4.26 -25.15 6.95
C THR A 381 5.49 -25.80 7.58
N ASP A 382 6.68 -25.42 7.17
CA ASP A 382 7.93 -25.99 7.69
C ASP A 382 8.14 -25.61 9.16
N TYR A 383 7.83 -24.35 9.51
CA TYR A 383 7.91 -23.85 10.87
C TYR A 383 6.95 -24.62 11.82
N CYS A 384 5.69 -24.79 11.42
CA CYS A 384 4.70 -25.54 12.20
C CYS A 384 5.08 -27.02 12.33
N LYS A 385 5.56 -27.67 11.26
CA LYS A 385 6.03 -29.07 11.31
C LYS A 385 7.25 -29.27 12.21
N ALA A 386 8.08 -28.23 12.37
CA ALA A 386 9.18 -28.21 13.32
C ALA A 386 8.74 -27.91 14.77
N GLY A 387 7.43 -27.83 15.05
CA GLY A 387 6.88 -27.52 16.37
C GLY A 387 6.78 -26.03 16.70
N GLY A 388 6.95 -25.17 15.72
CA GLY A 388 6.80 -23.71 15.85
C GLY A 388 5.35 -23.29 16.12
N ARG A 389 5.19 -22.12 16.73
CA ARG A 389 3.90 -21.51 17.08
C ARG A 389 3.69 -20.28 16.24
N VAL A 390 2.53 -20.19 15.57
CA VAL A 390 2.18 -19.08 14.70
C VAL A 390 0.91 -18.40 15.21
N PHE A 391 0.92 -17.07 15.24
CA PHE A 391 -0.25 -16.22 15.35
C PHE A 391 -0.42 -15.45 14.03
N VAL A 392 -1.62 -15.46 13.49
CA VAL A 392 -1.94 -14.74 12.25
C VAL A 392 -3.12 -13.83 12.49
N SER A 393 -3.01 -12.57 12.05
CA SER A 393 -4.11 -11.61 12.11
C SER A 393 -4.32 -10.93 10.77
N GLY A 394 -5.60 -10.74 10.38
CA GLY A 394 -5.96 -10.06 9.14
C GLY A 394 -7.46 -10.11 8.85
N SER A 395 -7.95 -9.16 8.06
CA SER A 395 -9.37 -9.03 7.70
C SER A 395 -9.84 -10.13 6.76
N TYR A 396 -8.99 -10.56 5.82
CA TYR A 396 -9.34 -11.43 4.69
C TYR A 396 -8.56 -12.74 4.68
N VAL A 397 -8.22 -13.26 5.86
CA VAL A 397 -7.41 -14.49 5.99
C VAL A 397 -8.08 -15.72 5.38
N ALA A 398 -9.40 -15.73 5.25
CA ALA A 398 -10.17 -16.83 4.70
C ALA A 398 -10.78 -16.50 3.33
N THR A 399 -11.35 -15.32 3.12
CA THR A 399 -11.91 -14.92 1.82
C THR A 399 -10.90 -15.05 0.71
N ASP A 400 -9.67 -14.61 0.91
CA ASP A 400 -8.60 -14.69 -0.10
C ASP A 400 -8.25 -16.13 -0.50
N ILE A 401 -8.42 -17.07 0.43
CA ILE A 401 -8.15 -18.50 0.22
C ILE A 401 -9.36 -19.27 -0.34
N PHE A 402 -10.55 -18.99 0.18
CA PHE A 402 -11.73 -19.81 -0.08
C PHE A 402 -12.68 -19.22 -1.11
N GLN A 403 -12.86 -17.90 -1.11
CA GLN A 403 -13.91 -17.22 -1.88
C GLN A 403 -13.51 -15.83 -2.40
N ASN A 404 -12.29 -15.65 -2.86
CA ASN A 404 -11.94 -14.36 -3.46
C ASN A 404 -12.81 -14.13 -4.72
N PRO A 405 -13.67 -13.09 -4.74
CA PRO A 405 -14.57 -12.84 -5.86
C PRO A 405 -13.85 -12.49 -7.16
N LEU A 406 -12.60 -12.08 -7.07
CA LEU A 406 -11.75 -11.64 -8.18
C LEU A 406 -10.97 -12.80 -8.79
N VAL A 407 -10.65 -13.82 -8.00
CA VAL A 407 -9.77 -14.94 -8.38
C VAL A 407 -10.35 -16.25 -7.89
N LYS A 408 -10.31 -17.28 -8.74
CA LYS A 408 -10.69 -18.64 -8.34
C LYS A 408 -9.72 -19.15 -7.27
N ALA A 409 -10.27 -19.55 -6.11
CA ALA A 409 -9.49 -20.13 -5.04
C ALA A 409 -8.90 -21.50 -5.43
N GLU A 410 -7.64 -21.74 -5.11
CA GLU A 410 -6.92 -22.99 -5.40
C GLU A 410 -7.10 -24.02 -4.27
N ASP A 411 -7.17 -25.31 -4.64
CA ASP A 411 -7.33 -26.39 -3.64
C ASP A 411 -6.12 -26.53 -2.72
N ALA A 412 -4.92 -26.19 -3.19
CA ALA A 412 -3.70 -26.18 -2.38
C ALA A 412 -3.77 -25.15 -1.24
N ASP A 413 -4.32 -23.96 -1.53
CA ASP A 413 -4.49 -22.91 -0.53
C ASP A 413 -5.50 -23.32 0.57
N LYS A 414 -6.62 -23.92 0.15
CA LYS A 414 -7.62 -24.45 1.09
C LYS A 414 -7.07 -25.57 1.96
N LYS A 415 -6.24 -26.44 1.38
CA LYS A 415 -5.55 -27.49 2.11
C LYS A 415 -4.58 -26.93 3.14
N PHE A 416 -3.80 -25.91 2.78
CA PHE A 416 -2.92 -25.20 3.69
C PHE A 416 -3.70 -24.62 4.89
N ALA A 417 -4.78 -23.90 4.63
CA ALA A 417 -5.61 -23.33 5.70
C ALA A 417 -6.17 -24.40 6.65
N ARG A 418 -6.72 -25.49 6.09
CA ARG A 418 -7.34 -26.57 6.87
C ARG A 418 -6.33 -27.43 7.64
N GLU A 419 -5.23 -27.80 7.00
CA GLU A 419 -4.29 -28.78 7.57
C GLU A 419 -3.20 -28.13 8.43
N ILE A 420 -2.76 -26.89 8.10
CA ILE A 420 -1.69 -26.19 8.80
C ILE A 420 -2.25 -25.18 9.78
N LEU A 421 -3.09 -24.25 9.31
CA LEU A 421 -3.65 -23.18 10.13
C LEU A 421 -4.93 -23.57 10.88
N LYS A 422 -5.52 -24.74 10.54
CA LYS A 422 -6.64 -25.38 11.27
C LYS A 422 -7.96 -24.64 11.23
N TYR A 423 -8.18 -23.77 10.22
CA TYR A 423 -9.46 -23.09 10.04
C TYR A 423 -10.10 -23.35 8.67
N GLU A 424 -11.39 -23.07 8.62
CA GLU A 424 -12.24 -23.08 7.44
C GLU A 424 -12.96 -21.72 7.35
N TRP A 425 -13.22 -21.26 6.13
CA TRP A 425 -14.06 -20.11 5.89
C TRP A 425 -15.52 -20.37 6.32
N ARG A 426 -16.13 -19.41 6.97
CA ARG A 426 -17.54 -19.47 7.36
C ARG A 426 -18.37 -18.47 6.57
N ASP A 427 -17.92 -17.21 6.57
CA ASP A 427 -18.64 -16.08 5.95
C ASP A 427 -17.66 -14.95 5.67
N ASP A 428 -17.91 -14.18 4.62
CA ASP A 428 -17.31 -12.87 4.41
C ASP A 428 -18.23 -11.79 5.00
N LYS A 429 -17.73 -10.57 5.14
CA LYS A 429 -18.52 -9.44 5.70
C LYS A 429 -19.22 -9.81 7.01
N ALA A 430 -18.51 -10.51 7.86
CA ALA A 430 -19.07 -11.13 9.04
C ALA A 430 -19.53 -10.15 10.11
N ALA A 431 -19.01 -8.92 10.14
CA ALA A 431 -19.33 -7.92 11.15
C ALA A 431 -19.04 -6.50 10.66
N CYS A 432 -19.81 -5.51 11.16
CA CYS A 432 -19.65 -4.10 10.82
C CYS A 432 -19.62 -3.15 12.03
N GLU A 433 -19.68 -3.66 13.27
CA GLU A 433 -19.66 -2.83 14.48
C GLU A 433 -18.27 -2.62 15.08
N GLY A 434 -17.25 -3.33 14.60
CA GLY A 434 -15.87 -3.15 15.05
C GLY A 434 -15.58 -3.69 16.45
N ALA A 435 -16.33 -4.71 16.92
CA ALA A 435 -16.20 -5.26 18.26
C ALA A 435 -16.12 -6.79 18.25
N ILE A 436 -15.17 -7.34 19.04
CA ILE A 436 -15.00 -8.77 19.26
C ILE A 436 -14.88 -9.09 20.75
N LYS A 437 -15.22 -10.31 21.11
CA LYS A 437 -15.08 -10.83 22.48
C LYS A 437 -14.36 -12.17 22.48
N THR A 438 -13.61 -12.43 23.54
CA THR A 438 -13.01 -13.75 23.76
C THR A 438 -14.07 -14.80 24.11
N VAL A 439 -13.77 -16.05 23.80
CA VAL A 439 -14.54 -17.24 24.21
C VAL A 439 -13.65 -18.07 25.12
N ALA A 440 -14.22 -18.65 26.17
CA ALA A 440 -13.49 -19.56 27.04
C ALA A 440 -12.88 -20.70 26.21
N SER A 441 -11.58 -20.84 26.27
CA SER A 441 -10.79 -21.81 25.50
C SER A 441 -9.47 -22.07 26.23
N PRO A 442 -8.67 -23.06 25.83
CA PRO A 442 -7.36 -23.27 26.43
C PRO A 442 -6.39 -22.06 26.29
N LEU A 443 -6.68 -21.12 25.39
CA LEU A 443 -5.88 -19.89 25.21
C LEU A 443 -6.46 -18.66 25.93
N THR A 444 -7.77 -18.66 26.21
CA THR A 444 -8.49 -17.50 26.74
C THR A 444 -9.34 -17.93 27.93
N GLU A 445 -8.87 -17.68 29.15
CA GLU A 445 -9.55 -18.10 30.39
C GLU A 445 -10.70 -17.15 30.78
N GLU A 446 -10.51 -15.85 30.54
CA GLU A 446 -11.44 -14.81 30.93
C GLU A 446 -12.10 -14.13 29.71
N ARG A 447 -13.34 -13.70 29.89
CA ARG A 447 -14.03 -12.88 28.90
C ARG A 447 -13.42 -11.49 28.87
N ALA A 448 -12.93 -11.11 27.68
CA ALA A 448 -12.49 -9.77 27.38
C ALA A 448 -13.16 -9.28 26.09
N ASP A 449 -13.48 -8.00 26.07
CA ASP A 449 -14.03 -7.33 24.89
C ASP A 449 -12.94 -6.45 24.27
N TYR A 450 -12.83 -6.50 22.94
CA TYR A 450 -11.89 -5.73 22.15
C TYR A 450 -12.61 -4.98 21.04
N SER A 451 -11.99 -3.92 20.53
CA SER A 451 -12.47 -3.17 19.37
C SER A 451 -11.41 -3.03 18.31
N TYR A 452 -11.86 -2.84 17.08
CA TYR A 452 -11.02 -2.49 15.93
C TYR A 452 -11.68 -1.36 15.14
N TYR A 453 -10.89 -0.66 14.34
CA TYR A 453 -11.40 0.46 13.53
C TYR A 453 -12.23 -0.07 12.35
N ASN A 454 -13.53 0.24 12.36
CA ASN A 454 -14.46 -0.08 11.28
C ASN A 454 -15.01 1.18 10.57
N LYS A 455 -14.47 2.35 10.91
CA LYS A 455 -14.80 3.65 10.31
C LYS A 455 -13.53 4.44 10.05
N PRO A 456 -13.53 5.38 9.08
CA PRO A 456 -12.40 6.25 8.80
C PRO A 456 -11.87 6.93 10.08
N ASN A 457 -10.56 6.89 10.26
CA ASN A 457 -9.85 7.41 11.42
C ASN A 457 -8.46 7.90 11.00
N GLU A 458 -7.74 8.56 11.92
CA GLU A 458 -6.42 9.12 11.66
C GLU A 458 -5.25 8.17 11.98
N GLU A 459 -5.49 6.99 12.52
CA GLU A 459 -4.46 6.13 13.10
C GLU A 459 -4.12 4.90 12.26
N SER A 460 -5.13 4.25 11.68
CA SER A 460 -4.97 2.96 11.02
C SER A 460 -5.93 2.78 9.84
N TYR A 461 -5.75 1.68 9.12
CA TYR A 461 -6.70 1.24 8.10
C TYR A 461 -8.05 0.86 8.72
N VAL A 462 -9.08 0.94 7.90
CA VAL A 462 -10.45 0.57 8.28
C VAL A 462 -10.69 -0.90 7.95
N VAL A 463 -11.30 -1.62 8.89
CA VAL A 463 -11.75 -3.01 8.69
C VAL A 463 -13.27 -2.99 8.58
N GLU A 464 -13.77 -2.96 7.36
CA GLU A 464 -15.20 -2.83 7.07
C GLU A 464 -15.92 -4.18 7.14
N SER A 465 -15.28 -5.21 6.60
CA SER A 465 -15.93 -6.49 6.27
C SER A 465 -15.00 -7.67 6.58
N PRO A 466 -14.67 -7.92 7.86
CA PRO A 466 -13.76 -9.01 8.22
C PRO A 466 -14.41 -10.39 8.02
N ASP A 467 -13.56 -11.39 7.83
CA ASP A 467 -13.97 -12.78 7.70
C ASP A 467 -14.47 -13.39 9.02
N ALA A 468 -15.43 -14.32 8.92
CA ALA A 468 -15.70 -15.32 9.95
C ALA A 468 -15.02 -16.64 9.60
N ILE A 469 -14.32 -17.24 10.57
CA ILE A 469 -13.60 -18.50 10.44
C ILE A 469 -14.00 -19.50 11.52
N VAL A 470 -14.08 -20.77 11.15
CA VAL A 470 -14.44 -21.85 12.07
C VAL A 470 -13.32 -22.89 12.15
N PRO A 471 -13.22 -23.66 13.25
CA PRO A 471 -12.29 -24.76 13.33
C PRO A 471 -12.48 -25.78 12.20
N ALA A 472 -11.38 -26.15 11.53
CA ALA A 472 -11.35 -27.20 10.51
C ALA A 472 -10.85 -28.54 11.04
N ASP A 473 -10.45 -28.61 12.31
CA ASP A 473 -9.86 -29.78 12.96
C ASP A 473 -10.56 -29.97 14.33
N PRO A 474 -10.88 -31.21 14.77
CA PRO A 474 -11.48 -31.44 16.06
C PRO A 474 -10.67 -30.97 17.29
N ALA A 475 -9.36 -30.77 17.11
CA ALA A 475 -8.48 -30.22 18.15
C ALA A 475 -8.42 -28.69 18.15
N ALA A 476 -8.97 -28.05 17.12
CA ALA A 476 -9.04 -26.58 17.03
C ALA A 476 -10.34 -26.07 17.71
N TYR A 477 -10.31 -24.84 18.16
CA TYR A 477 -11.44 -24.22 18.86
C TYR A 477 -11.54 -22.73 18.54
N THR A 478 -12.78 -22.20 18.62
CA THR A 478 -13.03 -20.78 18.47
C THR A 478 -12.50 -20.02 19.68
N CYS A 479 -11.61 -19.04 19.45
CA CYS A 479 -11.05 -18.17 20.49
C CYS A 479 -11.79 -16.84 20.63
N PHE A 480 -12.29 -16.32 19.50
CA PHE A 480 -12.94 -15.01 19.41
C PHE A 480 -14.27 -15.09 18.67
N ARG A 481 -15.19 -14.20 19.03
CA ARG A 481 -16.45 -13.99 18.31
C ARG A 481 -16.73 -12.52 18.13
N TYR A 482 -17.39 -12.17 17.03
CA TYR A 482 -17.95 -10.83 16.82
C TYR A 482 -19.05 -10.58 17.85
N SER A 483 -19.04 -9.38 18.44
CA SER A 483 -19.96 -9.03 19.52
C SER A 483 -21.40 -8.87 19.03
N GLU A 484 -21.59 -8.37 17.81
CA GLU A 484 -22.89 -8.03 17.23
C GLU A 484 -23.76 -9.27 16.90
N ASN A 485 -23.15 -10.33 16.38
CA ASN A 485 -23.89 -11.47 15.82
C ASN A 485 -23.38 -12.83 16.29
N ASN A 486 -22.35 -12.84 17.12
CA ASN A 486 -21.75 -14.04 17.68
C ASN A 486 -21.08 -14.99 16.65
N LEU A 487 -20.85 -14.55 15.41
CA LEU A 487 -20.07 -15.30 14.44
C LEU A 487 -18.62 -15.46 14.93
N PRO A 488 -17.95 -16.61 14.61
CA PRO A 488 -16.57 -16.80 15.01
C PRO A 488 -15.62 -15.82 14.30
N ALA A 489 -14.78 -15.16 15.07
CA ALA A 489 -13.80 -14.16 14.59
C ALA A 489 -12.34 -14.65 14.69
N GLY A 490 -12.11 -15.82 15.29
CA GLY A 490 -10.78 -16.39 15.45
C GLY A 490 -10.80 -17.83 15.90
N VAL A 491 -9.83 -18.58 15.43
CA VAL A 491 -9.60 -20.02 15.71
C VAL A 491 -8.18 -20.19 16.25
#